data_f1cf8c686ecca4f4d325a5a6f9edcb87
#
_entry.id   f1cf8c686ecca4f4d325a5a6f9edcb87
#
_cell.length_a   1.000
_cell.length_b   1.000
_cell.length_c   1.000
_cell.angle_alpha   90.00
_cell.angle_beta   90.00
_cell.angle_gamma   90.00
#
_symmetry.space_group_name_H-M   'P 1'
#
loop_
_entity.id
_entity.type
_entity.pdbx_description
1 polymer ?
#
loop_
_entity_poly.entity_id
_entity_poly.type
_entity_poly.pdbx_seq_one_letter_code
_entity_poly.pdbx_strand_id
1 'polypeptide(L)'
;MVGFNCSGDRADTFYESGKLAIVPMDFYFPGTGKSGDLPPRKDFANTWHPRLLELMPNLEMTILVGAYATRRYLHLPSSTSLTDVMRDYKHYLPTYFPLVHSSPRKQMWMKKNPWFAADVLPNLKARVTNLLIEDRKSVV
;
A
#
# COMPACT_ATOMS: atom_id res chain seq x y z
N MET A 1 3.13 13.40 -1.26
CA MET A 1 1.92 13.07 -2.02
C MET A 1 2.37 12.68 -3.43
N VAL A 2 2.32 11.41 -3.73
CA VAL A 2 2.54 10.97 -5.12
C VAL A 2 1.33 11.45 -5.88
N GLY A 3 1.50 12.50 -6.68
CA GLY A 3 0.44 13.01 -7.52
C GLY A 3 0.10 11.98 -8.59
N PHE A 4 -0.89 11.16 -8.32
CA PHE A 4 -1.55 10.42 -9.38
C PHE A 4 -2.28 11.45 -10.23
N ASN A 5 -1.72 11.78 -11.38
CA ASN A 5 -2.41 12.53 -12.40
C ASN A 5 -3.43 11.59 -13.05
N CYS A 6 -4.42 11.19 -12.26
CA CYS A 6 -5.63 10.60 -12.80
C CYS A 6 -6.45 11.76 -13.34
N SER A 7 -6.82 11.70 -14.60
CA SER A 7 -7.76 12.61 -15.23
C SER A 7 -9.16 12.38 -14.63
N GLY A 8 -9.37 12.80 -13.41
CA GLY A 8 -10.61 12.65 -12.66
C GLY A 8 -10.46 13.23 -11.27
N ASP A 9 -11.55 13.62 -10.66
CA ASP A 9 -11.57 14.06 -9.28
C ASP A 9 -11.08 12.92 -8.37
N ARG A 10 -10.45 13.29 -7.28
CA ARG A 10 -10.01 12.36 -6.23
C ARG A 10 -11.15 11.51 -5.69
N ALA A 11 -12.34 12.08 -5.55
CA ALA A 11 -13.54 11.37 -5.13
C ALA A 11 -13.93 10.28 -6.15
N ASP A 12 -13.91 10.58 -7.45
CA ASP A 12 -14.25 9.61 -8.49
C ASP A 12 -13.32 8.40 -8.48
N THR A 13 -12.01 8.63 -8.31
CA THR A 13 -11.02 7.56 -8.31
C THR A 13 -11.13 6.66 -7.09
N PHE A 14 -11.31 7.23 -5.90
CA PHE A 14 -11.27 6.49 -4.65
C PHE A 14 -12.63 5.94 -4.18
N TYR A 15 -13.71 6.64 -4.49
CA TYR A 15 -15.03 6.29 -3.94
C TYR A 15 -16.03 5.79 -4.98
N GLU A 16 -15.99 6.32 -6.18
CA GLU A 16 -16.99 6.02 -7.20
C GLU A 16 -16.54 4.99 -8.23
N SER A 17 -15.23 4.89 -8.48
CA SER A 17 -14.71 3.96 -9.49
C SER A 17 -14.90 2.48 -9.15
N GLY A 18 -15.02 2.13 -7.87
CA GLY A 18 -15.07 0.75 -7.41
C GLY A 18 -13.77 -0.05 -7.63
N LYS A 19 -12.68 0.62 -8.02
CA LYS A 19 -11.40 0.01 -8.40
C LYS A 19 -10.36 0.03 -7.29
N LEU A 20 -10.55 0.88 -6.29
CA LEU A 20 -9.63 1.08 -5.18
C LEU A 20 -10.34 0.88 -3.86
N ALA A 21 -9.76 0.04 -3.00
CA ALA A 21 -10.19 -0.10 -1.62
C ALA A 21 -9.04 0.30 -0.69
N ILE A 22 -9.35 1.07 0.35
CA ILE A 22 -8.41 1.43 1.40
C ILE A 22 -8.79 0.65 2.65
N VAL A 23 -7.91 -0.25 3.08
CA VAL A 23 -8.16 -1.12 4.22
C VAL A 23 -7.07 -0.87 5.26
N PRO A 24 -7.37 -0.21 6.39
CA PRO A 24 -6.41 -0.04 7.47
C PRO A 24 -6.14 -1.35 8.19
N MET A 25 -4.99 -1.44 8.85
CA MET A 25 -4.63 -2.61 9.67
C MET A 25 -5.53 -2.78 10.89
N ASP A 26 -6.05 -1.69 11.43
CA ASP A 26 -7.09 -1.65 12.45
C ASP A 26 -8.14 -0.63 12.04
N PHE A 27 -9.40 -0.96 12.15
CA PHE A 27 -10.51 -0.06 11.77
C PHE A 27 -10.82 0.99 12.83
N TYR A 28 -10.16 0.92 13.96
CA TYR A 28 -10.25 1.88 15.03
C TYR A 28 -8.88 2.48 15.33
N PHE A 29 -8.83 3.80 15.49
CA PHE A 29 -7.57 4.47 15.84
C PHE A 29 -7.19 4.11 17.30
N PRO A 30 -6.05 3.41 17.50
CA PRO A 30 -5.69 2.87 18.81
C PRO A 30 -5.19 3.94 19.81
N GLY A 31 -4.99 5.16 19.35
CA GLY A 31 -4.48 6.26 20.17
C GLY A 31 -3.02 6.58 19.90
N THR A 32 -2.52 7.61 20.58
CA THR A 32 -1.16 8.12 20.46
C THR A 32 -0.33 7.76 21.70
N GLY A 33 0.84 7.18 21.48
CA GLY A 33 1.82 6.88 22.53
C GLY A 33 2.94 7.92 22.60
N LYS A 34 3.97 7.64 23.39
CA LYS A 34 5.12 8.53 23.59
C LYS A 34 5.96 8.77 22.32
N SER A 35 5.98 7.83 21.41
CA SER A 35 6.81 7.86 20.19
C SER A 35 6.01 7.86 18.89
N GLY A 36 4.73 8.15 18.93
CA GLY A 36 3.83 8.14 17.77
C GLY A 36 2.57 7.34 18.05
N ASP A 37 1.85 6.99 17.00
CA ASP A 37 0.61 6.22 17.14
C ASP A 37 0.89 4.83 17.71
N LEU A 38 -0.03 4.36 18.53
CA LEU A 38 0.02 3.01 19.07
C LEU A 38 -0.13 1.99 17.95
N PRO A 39 0.45 0.78 18.09
CA PRO A 39 0.31 -0.25 17.07
C PRO A 39 -1.17 -0.68 16.92
N PRO A 40 -1.55 -1.21 15.75
CA PRO A 40 -2.85 -1.81 15.56
C PRO A 40 -3.07 -2.95 16.56
N ARG A 41 -4.31 -3.19 16.94
CA ARG A 41 -4.65 -4.29 17.85
C ARG A 41 -4.16 -5.62 17.29
N LYS A 42 -3.56 -6.40 18.15
CA LYS A 42 -3.10 -7.75 17.81
C LYS A 42 -4.30 -8.57 17.31
N ASP A 43 -4.12 -9.36 16.30
CA ASP A 43 -5.14 -10.24 15.73
C ASP A 43 -6.34 -9.55 15.03
N PHE A 44 -6.46 -8.22 15.07
CA PHE A 44 -7.55 -7.54 14.37
C PHE A 44 -7.54 -7.84 12.86
N ALA A 45 -6.41 -7.62 12.22
CA ALA A 45 -6.26 -7.88 10.79
C ALA A 45 -6.42 -9.38 10.46
N ASN A 46 -5.97 -10.28 11.35
CA ASN A 46 -6.16 -11.72 11.17
C ASN A 46 -7.63 -12.13 11.14
N THR A 47 -8.46 -11.46 11.90
CA THR A 47 -9.90 -11.75 12.00
C THR A 47 -10.69 -11.14 10.85
N TRP A 48 -10.41 -9.89 10.49
CA TRP A 48 -11.27 -9.09 9.63
C TRP A 48 -10.78 -8.97 8.19
N HIS A 49 -9.48 -8.91 7.94
CA HIS A 49 -8.96 -8.77 6.59
C HIS A 49 -9.34 -9.93 5.66
N PRO A 50 -9.27 -11.22 6.06
CA PRO A 50 -9.70 -12.31 5.20
C PRO A 50 -11.15 -12.18 4.75
N ARG A 51 -12.04 -11.76 5.64
CA ARG A 51 -13.47 -11.55 5.33
C ARG A 51 -13.70 -10.43 4.32
N LEU A 52 -12.92 -9.34 4.42
CA LEU A 52 -12.98 -8.26 3.45
C LEU A 52 -12.41 -8.67 2.09
N LEU A 53 -11.31 -9.40 2.07
CA LEU A 53 -10.68 -9.87 0.82
C LEU A 53 -11.59 -10.84 0.05
N GLU A 54 -12.38 -11.65 0.74
CA GLU A 54 -13.40 -12.51 0.12
C GLU A 54 -14.45 -11.72 -0.65
N LEU A 55 -14.74 -10.49 -0.24
CA LEU A 55 -15.65 -9.59 -0.94
C LEU A 55 -15.02 -8.89 -2.17
N MET A 56 -13.74 -9.07 -2.38
CA MET A 56 -12.96 -8.47 -3.47
C MET A 56 -12.27 -9.54 -4.33
N PRO A 57 -13.04 -10.43 -5.00
CA PRO A 57 -12.46 -11.57 -5.73
C PRO A 57 -11.63 -11.17 -6.94
N ASN A 58 -11.80 -9.97 -7.46
CA ASN A 58 -11.09 -9.45 -8.64
C ASN A 58 -9.87 -8.58 -8.26
N LEU A 59 -9.39 -8.69 -7.04
CA LEU A 59 -8.22 -7.95 -6.57
C LEU A 59 -6.98 -8.40 -7.35
N GLU A 60 -6.32 -7.48 -8.04
CA GLU A 60 -5.14 -7.78 -8.86
C GLU A 60 -3.83 -7.40 -8.17
N MET A 61 -3.82 -6.29 -7.45
CA MET A 61 -2.63 -5.83 -6.74
C MET A 61 -2.98 -5.26 -5.37
N THR A 62 -2.19 -5.62 -4.37
CA THR A 62 -2.29 -5.07 -3.02
C THR A 62 -1.06 -4.23 -2.70
N ILE A 63 -1.29 -2.96 -2.41
CA ILE A 63 -0.23 -2.04 -1.95
C ILE A 63 -0.12 -2.14 -0.44
N LEU A 64 1.05 -2.50 0.04
CA LEU A 64 1.34 -2.69 1.46
C LEU A 64 2.06 -1.44 2.01
N VAL A 65 1.35 -0.58 2.70
CA VAL A 65 1.89 0.68 3.21
C VAL A 65 2.35 0.54 4.65
N GLY A 66 3.66 0.63 4.87
CA GLY A 66 4.27 0.61 6.19
C GLY A 66 4.61 -0.79 6.72
N ALA A 67 5.19 -0.81 7.91
CA ALA A 67 5.77 -2.01 8.50
C ALA A 67 4.77 -3.11 8.82
N TYR A 68 3.65 -2.75 9.43
CA TYR A 68 2.65 -3.72 9.88
C TYR A 68 2.02 -4.48 8.71
N ALA A 69 1.58 -3.75 7.69
CA ALA A 69 1.02 -4.36 6.47
C ALA A 69 2.04 -5.23 5.75
N THR A 70 3.25 -4.71 5.56
CA THR A 70 4.32 -5.43 4.85
C THR A 70 4.69 -6.73 5.54
N ARG A 71 4.92 -6.71 6.85
CA ARG A 71 5.28 -7.92 7.60
C ARG A 71 4.16 -8.95 7.62
N ARG A 72 2.92 -8.50 7.80
CA ARG A 72 1.78 -9.40 7.80
C ARG A 72 1.60 -10.13 6.48
N TYR A 73 1.47 -9.38 5.40
CA TYR A 73 1.12 -9.95 4.10
C TYR A 73 2.26 -10.69 3.42
N LEU A 74 3.50 -10.29 3.66
CA LEU A 74 4.68 -10.99 3.15
C LEU A 74 5.21 -12.05 4.11
N HIS A 75 4.58 -12.25 5.26
CA HIS A 75 4.97 -13.22 6.30
C HIS A 75 6.43 -13.06 6.75
N LEU A 76 6.87 -11.81 6.92
CA LEU A 76 8.24 -11.49 7.28
C LEU A 76 8.43 -11.45 8.79
N PRO A 77 9.60 -11.92 9.30
CA PRO A 77 9.93 -11.77 10.71
C PRO A 77 10.15 -10.29 11.06
N SER A 78 9.95 -9.95 12.34
CA SER A 78 10.12 -8.59 12.84
C SER A 78 11.56 -8.04 12.67
N SER A 79 12.55 -8.93 12.54
CA SER A 79 13.96 -8.60 12.31
C SER A 79 14.25 -8.17 10.86
N THR A 80 13.35 -8.39 9.92
CA THR A 80 13.58 -8.05 8.52
C THR A 80 13.58 -6.53 8.32
N SER A 81 14.62 -6.04 7.63
CA SER A 81 14.74 -4.64 7.28
C SER A 81 13.72 -4.27 6.21
N LEU A 82 12.88 -3.26 6.48
CA LEU A 82 11.94 -2.75 5.49
C LEU A 82 12.64 -2.10 4.29
N THR A 83 13.81 -1.52 4.50
CA THR A 83 14.60 -0.93 3.42
C THR A 83 15.02 -2.01 2.42
N ASP A 84 15.41 -3.19 2.90
CA ASP A 84 15.77 -4.31 2.02
C ASP A 84 14.55 -4.85 1.29
N VAL A 85 13.42 -4.96 1.95
CA VAL A 85 12.15 -5.34 1.30
C VAL A 85 11.80 -4.36 0.18
N MET A 86 11.97 -3.05 0.41
CA MET A 86 11.70 -2.03 -0.61
C MET A 86 12.67 -2.12 -1.79
N ARG A 87 13.94 -2.45 -1.55
CA ARG A 87 14.91 -2.68 -2.64
C ARG A 87 14.53 -3.87 -3.50
N ASP A 88 14.06 -4.93 -2.86
CA ASP A 88 13.66 -6.17 -3.52
C ASP A 88 12.17 -6.21 -3.90
N TYR A 89 11.52 -5.05 -4.00
CA TYR A 89 10.08 -4.97 -4.24
C TYR A 89 9.60 -5.76 -5.47
N LYS A 90 10.43 -5.89 -6.48
CA LYS A 90 10.12 -6.65 -7.71
C LYS A 90 9.88 -8.13 -7.44
N HIS A 91 10.47 -8.65 -6.36
CA HIS A 91 10.29 -10.05 -5.95
C HIS A 91 8.84 -10.36 -5.53
N TYR A 92 8.10 -9.37 -5.06
CA TYR A 92 6.73 -9.54 -4.55
C TYR A 92 5.67 -9.23 -5.60
N LEU A 93 6.07 -8.67 -6.74
CA LEU A 93 5.19 -8.35 -7.83
C LEU A 93 4.73 -9.62 -8.57
N PRO A 94 3.59 -9.58 -9.24
CA PRO A 94 2.63 -8.47 -9.37
C PRO A 94 1.62 -8.36 -8.21
N THR A 95 1.58 -9.31 -7.30
CA THR A 95 0.55 -9.43 -6.26
C THR A 95 0.66 -8.36 -5.18
N TYR A 96 1.88 -8.15 -4.67
CA TYR A 96 2.13 -7.21 -3.58
C TYR A 96 3.12 -6.13 -4.00
N PHE A 97 2.82 -4.91 -3.62
CA PHE A 97 3.72 -3.78 -3.82
C PHE A 97 4.03 -3.14 -2.45
N PRO A 98 5.19 -3.41 -1.84
CA PRO A 98 5.53 -2.84 -0.55
C PRO A 98 5.93 -1.37 -0.67
N LEU A 99 5.45 -0.53 0.25
CA LEU A 99 5.78 0.89 0.34
C LEU A 99 6.11 1.29 1.76
N VAL A 100 6.94 2.33 1.90
CA VAL A 100 7.16 3.00 3.18
C VAL A 100 5.93 3.82 3.56
N HIS A 101 5.68 3.94 4.85
CA HIS A 101 4.59 4.79 5.35
C HIS A 101 4.86 6.26 5.00
N SER A 102 3.85 6.94 4.49
CA SER A 102 3.92 8.37 4.17
C SER A 102 3.88 9.18 5.47
N SER A 103 5.03 9.66 5.92
CA SER A 103 5.13 10.56 7.09
C SER A 103 6.28 11.56 6.91
N PRO A 104 6.23 12.73 7.60
CA PRO A 104 7.32 13.70 7.56
C PRO A 104 8.69 13.11 7.94
N ARG A 105 8.72 12.16 8.86
CA ARG A 105 9.95 11.46 9.28
C ARG A 105 10.59 10.66 8.14
N LYS A 106 9.81 10.25 7.14
CA LYS A 106 10.30 9.48 6.00
C LYS A 106 10.99 10.33 4.95
N GLN A 107 10.88 11.64 4.99
CA GLN A 107 11.63 12.52 4.08
C GLN A 107 13.15 12.34 4.24
N MET A 108 13.63 12.20 5.47
CA MET A 108 15.05 11.92 5.72
C MET A 108 15.46 10.54 5.18
N TRP A 109 14.61 9.54 5.34
CA TRP A 109 14.84 8.21 4.79
C TRP A 109 14.89 8.26 3.26
N MET A 110 13.99 8.97 2.61
CA MET A 110 13.95 9.13 1.16
C MET A 110 15.21 9.83 0.63
N LYS A 111 15.71 10.84 1.34
CA LYS A 111 16.98 11.50 1.00
C LYS A 111 18.18 10.54 1.06
N LYS A 112 18.17 9.61 1.99
CA LYS A 112 19.21 8.57 2.11
C LYS A 112 19.04 7.44 1.12
N ASN A 113 17.85 7.29 0.53
CA ASN A 113 17.51 6.21 -0.39
C ASN A 113 16.90 6.80 -1.69
N PRO A 114 17.68 7.53 -2.48
CA PRO A 114 17.19 8.20 -3.69
C PRO A 114 16.64 7.24 -4.75
N TRP A 115 17.07 5.99 -4.73
CA TRP A 115 16.57 4.93 -5.60
C TRP A 115 15.06 4.69 -5.44
N PHE A 116 14.51 4.98 -4.27
CA PHE A 116 13.08 4.83 -4.01
C PHE A 116 12.25 5.76 -4.91
N ALA A 117 12.61 7.03 -4.97
CA ALA A 117 11.94 8.00 -5.83
C ALA A 117 12.26 7.79 -7.32
N ALA A 118 13.45 7.28 -7.63
CA ALA A 118 13.91 7.10 -9.01
C ALA A 118 13.40 5.82 -9.68
N ASP A 119 13.18 4.74 -8.94
CA ASP A 119 12.77 3.43 -9.46
C ASP A 119 11.41 2.96 -8.92
N VAL A 120 11.24 2.95 -7.59
CA VAL A 120 10.06 2.35 -6.97
C VAL A 120 8.79 3.13 -7.25
N LEU A 121 8.79 4.43 -7.05
CA LEU A 121 7.60 5.27 -7.25
C LEU A 121 7.16 5.35 -8.72
N PRO A 122 8.04 5.51 -9.71
CA PRO A 122 7.64 5.45 -11.12
C PRO A 122 7.05 4.10 -11.52
N ASN A 123 7.59 3.00 -11.02
CA ASN A 123 7.07 1.66 -11.27
C ASN A 123 5.68 1.48 -10.67
N LEU A 124 5.46 1.94 -9.44
CA LEU A 124 4.14 1.93 -8.82
C LEU A 124 3.13 2.72 -9.64
N LYS A 125 3.50 3.94 -10.05
CA LYS A 125 2.64 4.81 -10.85
C LYS A 125 2.24 4.14 -12.16
N ALA A 126 3.19 3.53 -12.88
CA ALA A 126 2.93 2.84 -14.13
C ALA A 126 1.97 1.65 -13.94
N ARG A 127 2.17 0.84 -12.90
CA ARG A 127 1.32 -0.32 -12.61
C ARG A 127 -0.10 0.08 -12.22
N VAL A 128 -0.26 1.05 -11.34
CA VAL A 128 -1.59 1.57 -10.95
C VAL A 128 -2.31 2.17 -12.15
N THR A 129 -1.62 2.94 -12.98
CA THR A 129 -2.18 3.52 -14.19
C THR A 129 -2.67 2.44 -15.15
N ASN A 130 -1.88 1.39 -15.38
CA ASN A 130 -2.26 0.28 -16.25
C ASN A 130 -3.49 -0.47 -15.73
N LEU A 131 -3.54 -0.77 -14.43
CA LEU A 131 -4.69 -1.44 -13.81
C LEU A 131 -5.97 -0.61 -13.91
N LEU A 132 -5.88 0.71 -13.75
CA LEU A 132 -7.03 1.61 -13.89
C LEU A 132 -7.51 1.76 -15.34
N ILE A 133 -6.63 1.60 -16.33
CA ILE A 133 -6.95 1.72 -17.76
C ILE A 133 -7.52 0.41 -18.33
N GLU A 134 -7.01 -0.75 -17.92
CA GLU A 134 -7.42 -2.06 -18.47
C GLU A 134 -8.94 -2.28 -18.36
N ASP A 135 -9.56 -1.84 -17.29
CA ASP A 135 -11.01 -1.91 -17.14
C ASP A 135 -11.81 -1.04 -18.13
N ARG A 136 -11.20 -0.03 -18.72
CA ARG A 136 -11.87 0.78 -19.76
C ARG A 136 -11.93 0.06 -21.10
N LYS A 137 -11.09 -0.94 -21.33
CA LYS A 137 -11.10 -1.73 -22.57
C LYS A 137 -12.13 -2.85 -22.55
N SER A 138 -12.61 -3.26 -21.40
CA SER A 138 -13.63 -4.30 -21.27
C SER A 138 -15.07 -3.80 -21.40
N VAL A 139 -15.27 -2.51 -21.64
CA VAL A 139 -16.57 -1.87 -21.87
C VAL A 139 -16.65 -1.39 -23.32
N VAL A 140 -16.48 -2.30 -24.22
CA VAL A 140 -16.85 -2.08 -25.63
C VAL A 140 -17.94 -3.06 -26.02
#